data_2d1b3bec1a32c4c0d87a58b1c5b4bce9
#
_entry.id   2d1b3bec1a32c4c0d87a58b1c5b4bce9
#
_cell.length_a   1.000
_cell.length_b   1.000
_cell.length_c   1.000
_cell.angle_alpha   90.00
_cell.angle_beta   90.00
_cell.angle_gamma   90.00
#
_symmetry.space_group_name_H-M   'P 1'
#
loop_
_entity.id
_entity.type
_entity.pdbx_description
1 polymer ?
#
loop_
_entity_poly.entity_id
_entity_poly.type
_entity_poly.pdbx_seq_one_letter_code
_entity_poly.pdbx_strand_id
1 'polypeptide(L)'
;MKYWRGYLVAAILAVISWALIGFAQAHSVLVDMIYPYVTRLIITSMAEWTGGMSFCLWQVLLIGLVAAGLVSIVLMIILKWNPIQWLGWVLATISCIVLFQTVIYGLNEYASPLADDVRLEITDYTVSELNEATVYFRDKANALALEVSRDGKGNPDFGSFEELAKQAGAGFEVLTYEEAISVFAGSTVPVKKLGWSGAYTLRGISGVTVPLTGEAAVNPSVPSAIMPFAMCKEMAYRMSISREADADFAAFLAGIANPSPAFQYSAYLMAYRYCYEALLSVPTSTAQACAAQTDNGVNQLLRNDLKDYADFFGKRKVSATVKTDKQDSTTPDGEISLITFSEYSDVTDLLASWYVQNFIVPQHVEEEAPFDPMDKTQVDLTGIVNAKQN
;
A
#
# COMPACT_ATOMS: atom_id res chain seq x y z
N MET A 1 42.39 5.62 -22.00
CA MET A 1 41.90 5.50 -20.62
C MET A 1 41.12 6.73 -20.10
N LYS A 2 41.46 7.98 -20.44
CA LYS A 2 40.78 9.18 -19.87
C LYS A 2 39.25 9.25 -20.21
N TYR A 3 38.84 8.80 -21.41
CA TYR A 3 37.46 8.88 -21.86
C TYR A 3 36.51 7.83 -21.22
N TRP A 4 37.05 6.73 -20.70
CA TRP A 4 36.28 5.62 -20.17
C TRP A 4 36.05 5.64 -18.67
N ARG A 5 36.63 6.62 -17.96
CA ARG A 5 36.53 6.69 -16.47
C ARG A 5 35.10 6.74 -15.97
N GLY A 6 34.27 7.59 -16.59
CA GLY A 6 32.86 7.69 -16.19
C GLY A 6 32.08 6.39 -16.38
N TYR A 7 32.29 5.69 -17.49
CA TYR A 7 31.67 4.39 -17.76
C TYR A 7 32.16 3.32 -16.78
N LEU A 8 33.45 3.33 -16.45
CA LEU A 8 33.98 2.38 -15.46
C LEU A 8 33.34 2.62 -14.09
N VAL A 9 33.22 3.88 -13.64
CA VAL A 9 32.52 4.22 -12.40
C VAL A 9 31.06 3.77 -12.44
N ALA A 10 30.35 4.07 -13.54
CA ALA A 10 28.97 3.66 -13.71
C ALA A 10 28.82 2.12 -13.63
N ALA A 11 29.69 1.39 -14.31
CA ALA A 11 29.69 -0.07 -14.30
C ALA A 11 29.97 -0.65 -12.89
N ILE A 12 30.94 -0.08 -12.17
CA ILE A 12 31.25 -0.53 -10.80
C ILE A 12 30.05 -0.29 -9.88
N LEU A 13 29.42 0.90 -9.93
CA LEU A 13 28.26 1.21 -9.10
C LEU A 13 27.05 0.31 -9.45
N ALA A 14 26.83 0.04 -10.73
CA ALA A 14 25.77 -0.87 -11.17
C ALA A 14 26.02 -2.31 -10.69
N VAL A 15 27.26 -2.80 -10.78
CA VAL A 15 27.64 -4.13 -10.28
C VAL A 15 27.47 -4.20 -8.75
N ILE A 16 27.82 -3.15 -8.02
CA ILE A 16 27.59 -3.10 -6.55
C ILE A 16 26.09 -3.18 -6.25
N SER A 17 25.25 -2.39 -6.95
CA SER A 17 23.79 -2.43 -6.77
C SER A 17 23.24 -3.83 -7.04
N TRP A 18 23.66 -4.44 -8.15
CA TRP A 18 23.25 -5.80 -8.52
C TRP A 18 23.71 -6.86 -7.49
N ALA A 19 24.94 -6.74 -7.01
CA ALA A 19 25.49 -7.65 -5.99
C ALA A 19 24.74 -7.52 -4.64
N LEU A 20 24.37 -6.30 -4.24
CA LEU A 20 23.55 -6.06 -3.05
C LEU A 20 22.16 -6.70 -3.17
N ILE A 21 21.52 -6.57 -4.32
CA ILE A 21 20.23 -7.21 -4.61
C ILE A 21 20.37 -8.73 -4.56
N GLY A 22 21.38 -9.30 -5.22
CA GLY A 22 21.62 -10.74 -5.19
C GLY A 22 21.95 -11.26 -3.78
N PHE A 23 22.68 -10.47 -2.98
CA PHE A 23 22.92 -10.78 -1.58
C PHE A 23 21.62 -10.79 -0.76
N ALA A 24 20.77 -9.77 -0.95
CA ALA A 24 19.50 -9.68 -0.23
C ALA A 24 18.56 -10.84 -0.60
N GLN A 25 18.49 -11.22 -1.87
CA GLN A 25 17.72 -12.39 -2.33
C GLN A 25 18.22 -13.71 -1.70
N ALA A 26 19.53 -13.85 -1.56
CA ALA A 26 20.12 -15.07 -1.00
C ALA A 26 20.05 -15.12 0.55
N HIS A 27 19.92 -13.98 1.21
CA HIS A 27 20.00 -13.84 2.67
C HIS A 27 18.83 -13.00 3.23
N SER A 28 17.59 -13.28 2.81
CA SER A 28 16.39 -12.54 3.22
C SER A 28 16.24 -12.43 4.73
N VAL A 29 16.56 -13.47 5.49
CA VAL A 29 16.52 -13.46 6.96
C VAL A 29 17.45 -12.40 7.57
N LEU A 30 18.67 -12.20 7.01
CA LEU A 30 19.58 -11.15 7.48
C LEU A 30 19.06 -9.76 7.11
N VAL A 31 18.46 -9.63 5.92
CA VAL A 31 17.84 -8.38 5.49
C VAL A 31 16.70 -8.02 6.44
N ASP A 32 15.81 -8.96 6.71
CA ASP A 32 14.67 -8.79 7.58
C ASP A 32 15.07 -8.38 9.00
N MET A 33 16.08 -9.04 9.57
CA MET A 33 16.51 -8.80 10.93
C MET A 33 17.01 -7.36 11.19
N ILE A 34 17.63 -6.70 10.22
CA ILE A 34 18.37 -5.45 10.44
C ILE A 34 17.88 -4.33 9.53
N TYR A 35 17.70 -4.62 8.25
CA TYR A 35 17.59 -3.58 7.23
C TYR A 35 16.32 -2.73 7.35
N PRO A 36 15.10 -3.27 7.55
CA PRO A 36 13.89 -2.46 7.70
C PRO A 36 13.96 -1.49 8.88
N TYR A 37 14.58 -1.92 10.00
CA TYR A 37 14.74 -1.06 11.18
C TYR A 37 15.68 0.11 10.92
N VAL A 38 16.82 -0.15 10.26
CA VAL A 38 17.81 0.90 9.94
C VAL A 38 17.24 1.88 8.90
N THR A 39 16.60 1.36 7.86
CA THR A 39 16.02 2.21 6.81
C THR A 39 14.87 3.05 7.34
N ARG A 40 14.00 2.47 8.18
CA ARG A 40 12.92 3.19 8.86
C ARG A 40 13.45 4.32 9.73
N LEU A 41 14.51 4.08 10.50
CA LEU A 41 15.15 5.12 11.33
C LEU A 41 15.67 6.28 10.47
N ILE A 42 16.35 5.97 9.36
CA ILE A 42 16.90 6.98 8.43
C ILE A 42 15.75 7.77 7.80
N ILE A 43 14.73 7.08 7.28
CA ILE A 43 13.59 7.70 6.59
C ILE A 43 12.78 8.55 7.57
N THR A 44 12.55 8.07 8.80
CA THR A 44 11.88 8.84 9.86
C THR A 44 12.64 10.13 10.17
N SER A 45 13.96 10.06 10.36
CA SER A 45 14.77 11.23 10.63
C SER A 45 14.72 12.24 9.48
N MET A 46 14.74 11.77 8.23
CA MET A 46 14.59 12.62 7.05
C MET A 46 13.19 13.24 6.97
N ALA A 47 12.14 12.45 7.27
CA ALA A 47 10.75 12.93 7.28
C ALA A 47 10.53 14.04 8.32
N GLU A 48 11.07 13.88 9.51
CA GLU A 48 11.00 14.90 10.57
C GLU A 48 11.73 16.20 10.15
N TRP A 49 12.91 16.07 9.56
CA TRP A 49 13.65 17.21 9.09
C TRP A 49 12.93 17.94 7.94
N THR A 50 12.41 17.21 6.94
CA THR A 50 11.69 17.80 5.80
C THR A 50 10.26 18.20 6.15
N GLY A 51 9.69 17.64 7.20
CA GLY A 51 8.30 17.87 7.63
C GLY A 51 7.96 19.33 7.92
N GLY A 52 8.95 20.13 8.35
CA GLY A 52 8.81 21.56 8.52
C GLY A 52 8.70 22.38 7.23
N MET A 53 8.94 21.77 6.05
CA MET A 53 8.86 22.45 4.75
C MET A 53 7.46 22.30 4.17
N SER A 54 6.88 23.40 3.67
CA SER A 54 5.53 23.41 3.04
C SER A 54 5.51 22.85 1.62
N PHE A 55 6.65 22.52 1.05
CA PHE A 55 6.83 22.00 -0.30
C PHE A 55 7.58 20.66 -0.27
N CYS A 56 7.48 19.90 -1.37
CA CYS A 56 8.25 18.66 -1.52
C CYS A 56 9.69 18.96 -1.92
N LEU A 57 10.65 18.72 -1.01
CA LEU A 57 12.07 18.95 -1.25
C LEU A 57 12.57 18.12 -2.44
N TRP A 58 12.16 16.85 -2.55
CA TRP A 58 12.55 15.99 -3.65
C TRP A 58 12.17 16.55 -5.02
N GLN A 59 11.04 17.28 -5.14
CA GLN A 59 10.65 17.94 -6.40
C GLN A 59 11.61 19.09 -6.74
N VAL A 60 12.04 19.86 -5.75
CA VAL A 60 13.04 20.92 -5.92
C VAL A 60 14.39 20.33 -6.33
N LEU A 61 14.81 19.22 -5.69
CA LEU A 61 16.03 18.50 -6.04
C LEU A 61 15.97 17.94 -7.47
N LEU A 62 14.81 17.41 -7.89
CA LEU A 62 14.61 16.91 -9.25
C LEU A 62 14.73 18.05 -10.28
N ILE A 63 14.09 19.22 -10.02
CA ILE A 63 14.25 20.40 -10.88
C ILE A 63 15.74 20.81 -10.96
N GLY A 64 16.39 20.88 -9.81
CA GLY A 64 17.82 21.22 -9.74
C GLY A 64 18.68 20.25 -10.54
N LEU A 65 18.40 18.95 -10.45
CA LEU A 65 19.11 17.92 -11.20
C LEU A 65 18.90 18.07 -12.71
N VAL A 66 17.65 18.29 -13.14
CA VAL A 66 17.33 18.53 -14.56
C VAL A 66 18.00 19.81 -15.06
N ALA A 67 17.92 20.90 -14.30
CA ALA A 67 18.59 22.17 -14.63
C ALA A 67 20.11 21.99 -14.74
N ALA A 68 20.73 21.29 -13.79
CA ALA A 68 22.17 20.98 -13.83
C ALA A 68 22.53 20.14 -15.07
N GLY A 69 21.67 19.17 -15.42
CA GLY A 69 21.81 18.39 -16.66
C GLY A 69 21.82 19.29 -17.90
N LEU A 70 20.83 20.19 -18.02
CA LEU A 70 20.74 21.13 -19.15
C LEU A 70 21.94 22.06 -19.20
N VAL A 71 22.34 22.65 -18.06
CA VAL A 71 23.54 23.49 -17.96
C VAL A 71 24.81 22.71 -18.36
N SER A 72 24.92 21.45 -17.93
CA SER A 72 26.07 20.60 -18.28
C SER A 72 26.17 20.32 -19.80
N ILE A 73 25.01 20.20 -20.49
CA ILE A 73 24.97 20.08 -21.96
C ILE A 73 25.50 21.38 -22.61
N VAL A 74 25.03 22.55 -22.16
CA VAL A 74 25.48 23.83 -22.67
C VAL A 74 26.98 24.00 -22.43
N LEU A 75 27.47 23.72 -21.23
CA LEU A 75 28.88 23.76 -20.90
C LEU A 75 29.72 22.81 -21.73
N MET A 76 29.21 21.60 -21.98
CA MET A 76 29.87 20.61 -22.87
C MET A 76 30.10 21.20 -24.26
N ILE A 77 29.12 21.93 -24.82
CA ILE A 77 29.22 22.54 -26.15
C ILE A 77 30.20 23.71 -26.12
N ILE A 78 30.05 24.63 -25.17
CA ILE A 78 30.89 25.85 -25.07
C ILE A 78 32.35 25.50 -24.79
N LEU A 79 32.59 24.63 -23.84
CA LEU A 79 33.92 24.23 -23.38
C LEU A 79 34.52 23.10 -24.25
N LYS A 80 33.80 22.69 -25.30
CA LYS A 80 34.21 21.64 -26.24
C LYS A 80 34.63 20.33 -25.52
N TRP A 81 33.90 19.95 -24.48
CA TRP A 81 34.10 18.65 -23.80
C TRP A 81 33.84 17.51 -24.75
N ASN A 82 34.53 16.41 -24.55
CA ASN A 82 34.24 15.21 -25.33
C ASN A 82 32.86 14.62 -24.95
N PRO A 83 31.88 14.52 -25.89
CA PRO A 83 30.53 14.06 -25.59
C PRO A 83 30.50 12.64 -25.01
N ILE A 84 31.41 11.77 -25.45
CA ILE A 84 31.50 10.38 -24.95
C ILE A 84 31.91 10.40 -23.46
N GLN A 85 32.90 11.22 -23.11
CA GLN A 85 33.32 11.35 -21.71
C GLN A 85 32.23 11.96 -20.84
N TRP A 86 31.51 12.99 -21.33
CA TRP A 86 30.38 13.60 -20.64
C TRP A 86 29.26 12.57 -20.39
N LEU A 87 28.86 11.79 -21.40
CA LEU A 87 27.85 10.72 -21.25
C LEU A 87 28.27 9.69 -20.19
N GLY A 88 29.56 9.32 -20.15
CA GLY A 88 30.06 8.43 -19.11
C GLY A 88 29.83 8.95 -17.68
N TRP A 89 30.01 10.25 -17.45
CA TRP A 89 29.74 10.86 -16.15
C TRP A 89 28.25 10.99 -15.85
N VAL A 90 27.40 11.26 -16.85
CA VAL A 90 25.92 11.23 -16.68
C VAL A 90 25.49 9.84 -16.23
N LEU A 91 25.97 8.79 -16.89
CA LEU A 91 25.66 7.40 -16.49
C LEU A 91 26.19 7.09 -15.08
N ALA A 92 27.37 7.57 -14.71
CA ALA A 92 27.88 7.40 -13.36
C ALA A 92 26.97 8.07 -12.30
N THR A 93 26.46 9.26 -12.60
CA THR A 93 25.50 9.96 -11.73
C THR A 93 24.20 9.16 -11.57
N ILE A 94 23.65 8.66 -12.67
CA ILE A 94 22.45 7.81 -12.64
C ILE A 94 22.70 6.54 -11.82
N SER A 95 23.82 5.85 -12.06
CA SER A 95 24.19 4.64 -11.30
C SER A 95 24.38 4.93 -9.80
N CYS A 96 24.89 6.12 -9.46
CA CYS A 96 25.02 6.55 -8.08
C CYS A 96 23.64 6.72 -7.42
N ILE A 97 22.69 7.36 -8.11
CA ILE A 97 21.31 7.52 -7.61
C ILE A 97 20.65 6.16 -7.41
N VAL A 98 20.81 5.24 -8.38
CA VAL A 98 20.27 3.88 -8.28
C VAL A 98 20.87 3.14 -7.08
N LEU A 99 22.19 3.20 -6.90
CA LEU A 99 22.85 2.59 -5.75
C LEU A 99 22.32 3.16 -4.42
N PHE A 100 22.18 4.48 -4.35
CA PHE A 100 21.63 5.13 -3.16
C PHE A 100 20.19 4.67 -2.88
N GLN A 101 19.34 4.62 -3.90
CA GLN A 101 17.97 4.11 -3.76
C GLN A 101 17.97 2.64 -3.31
N THR A 102 18.83 1.80 -3.88
CA THR A 102 18.97 0.40 -3.48
C THR A 102 19.36 0.29 -2.00
N VAL A 103 20.39 1.05 -1.57
CA VAL A 103 20.92 0.99 -0.19
C VAL A 103 19.97 1.58 0.85
N ILE A 104 19.20 2.64 0.51
CA ILE A 104 18.33 3.31 1.47
C ILE A 104 16.95 2.64 1.55
N TYR A 105 16.47 2.02 0.47
CA TYR A 105 15.10 1.54 0.42
C TYR A 105 14.90 0.21 -0.32
N GLY A 106 15.60 0.03 -1.45
CA GLY A 106 15.28 -1.02 -2.41
C GLY A 106 15.39 -2.45 -1.86
N LEU A 107 16.21 -2.68 -0.83
CA LEU A 107 16.36 -4.00 -0.25
C LEU A 107 15.18 -4.39 0.66
N ASN A 108 14.29 -3.46 1.07
CA ASN A 108 13.07 -3.81 1.81
C ASN A 108 12.14 -4.74 1.03
N GLU A 109 12.26 -4.79 -0.31
CA GLU A 109 11.52 -5.73 -1.15
C GLU A 109 11.82 -7.21 -0.82
N TYR A 110 12.97 -7.45 -0.20
CA TYR A 110 13.45 -8.78 0.18
C TYR A 110 13.32 -9.08 1.68
N ALA A 111 12.74 -8.17 2.45
CA ALA A 111 12.37 -8.40 3.84
C ALA A 111 11.12 -9.28 3.93
N SER A 112 10.81 -9.76 5.14
CA SER A 112 9.61 -10.54 5.41
C SER A 112 8.34 -9.79 4.99
N PRO A 113 7.32 -10.53 4.55
CA PRO A 113 6.02 -9.97 4.23
C PRO A 113 5.37 -9.26 5.43
N LEU A 114 4.58 -8.22 5.18
CA LEU A 114 3.82 -7.52 6.23
C LEU A 114 2.91 -8.47 7.03
N ALA A 115 2.40 -9.52 6.38
CA ALA A 115 1.57 -10.54 7.02
C ALA A 115 2.23 -11.12 8.28
N ASP A 116 3.54 -11.40 8.22
CA ASP A 116 4.30 -11.94 9.36
C ASP A 116 4.37 -10.93 10.51
N ASP A 117 4.62 -9.65 10.19
CA ASP A 117 4.70 -8.57 11.17
C ASP A 117 3.37 -8.33 11.91
N VAL A 118 2.25 -8.45 11.20
CA VAL A 118 0.90 -8.27 11.75
C VAL A 118 0.26 -9.57 12.23
N ARG A 119 1.00 -10.67 12.20
CA ARG A 119 0.55 -12.01 12.62
C ARG A 119 -0.69 -12.47 11.85
N LEU A 120 -0.74 -12.14 10.56
CA LEU A 120 -1.79 -12.59 9.65
C LEU A 120 -1.36 -13.92 9.02
N GLU A 121 -2.09 -14.97 9.28
CA GLU A 121 -1.89 -16.24 8.64
C GLU A 121 -2.52 -16.21 7.23
N ILE A 122 -1.68 -16.35 6.21
CA ILE A 122 -2.18 -16.40 4.84
C ILE A 122 -2.75 -17.79 4.60
N THR A 123 -4.04 -17.84 4.33
CA THR A 123 -4.77 -19.09 4.13
C THR A 123 -5.32 -19.14 2.72
N ASP A 124 -5.47 -20.37 2.20
CA ASP A 124 -6.28 -20.59 1.02
C ASP A 124 -7.72 -20.20 1.34
N TYR A 125 -8.38 -19.54 0.42
CA TYR A 125 -9.78 -19.14 0.57
C TYR A 125 -10.58 -19.51 -0.67
N THR A 126 -11.86 -19.78 -0.45
CA THR A 126 -12.81 -20.14 -1.49
C THR A 126 -13.45 -18.92 -2.13
N VAL A 127 -14.12 -19.10 -3.27
CA VAL A 127 -14.95 -18.06 -3.90
C VAL A 127 -16.06 -17.60 -2.94
N SER A 128 -16.60 -18.51 -2.11
CA SER A 128 -17.62 -18.18 -1.10
C SER A 128 -17.04 -17.22 -0.05
N GLU A 129 -15.90 -17.56 0.52
CA GLU A 129 -15.23 -16.74 1.55
C GLU A 129 -14.78 -15.37 0.99
N LEU A 130 -14.29 -15.33 -0.25
CA LEU A 130 -14.01 -14.07 -0.93
C LEU A 130 -15.28 -13.24 -1.13
N ASN A 131 -16.40 -13.87 -1.49
CA ASN A 131 -17.69 -13.19 -1.61
C ASN A 131 -18.18 -12.66 -0.26
N GLU A 132 -18.06 -13.44 0.81
CA GLU A 132 -18.44 -13.04 2.16
C GLU A 132 -17.60 -11.82 2.63
N ALA A 133 -16.27 -11.88 2.43
CA ALA A 133 -15.38 -10.74 2.67
C ALA A 133 -15.82 -9.51 1.85
N THR A 134 -16.12 -9.71 0.56
CA THR A 134 -16.56 -8.62 -0.32
C THR A 134 -17.87 -8.00 0.16
N VAL A 135 -18.82 -8.80 0.57
CA VAL A 135 -20.11 -8.35 1.16
C VAL A 135 -19.88 -7.60 2.45
N TYR A 136 -19.02 -8.11 3.33
CA TYR A 136 -18.67 -7.44 4.59
C TYR A 136 -18.08 -6.04 4.34
N PHE A 137 -17.08 -5.93 3.47
CA PHE A 137 -16.46 -4.65 3.15
C PHE A 137 -17.44 -3.69 2.47
N ARG A 138 -18.31 -4.18 1.57
CA ARG A 138 -19.40 -3.39 0.98
C ARG A 138 -20.33 -2.82 2.03
N ASP A 139 -20.77 -3.65 2.96
CA ASP A 139 -21.77 -3.24 3.96
C ASP A 139 -21.19 -2.23 4.94
N LYS A 140 -19.93 -2.39 5.33
CA LYS A 140 -19.19 -1.39 6.11
C LYS A 140 -19.04 -0.07 5.33
N ALA A 141 -18.63 -0.14 4.06
CA ALA A 141 -18.51 1.04 3.21
C ALA A 141 -19.89 1.71 2.98
N ASN A 142 -20.96 0.94 2.77
CA ASN A 142 -22.32 1.46 2.63
C ASN A 142 -22.79 2.22 3.88
N ALA A 143 -22.55 1.66 5.07
CA ALA A 143 -22.91 2.30 6.34
C ALA A 143 -22.16 3.63 6.52
N LEU A 144 -20.83 3.59 6.38
CA LEU A 144 -19.99 4.78 6.53
C LEU A 144 -20.25 5.84 5.45
N ALA A 145 -20.65 5.44 4.24
CA ALA A 145 -21.05 6.39 3.17
C ALA A 145 -22.20 7.31 3.58
N LEU A 146 -23.06 6.85 4.51
CA LEU A 146 -24.18 7.64 5.05
C LEU A 146 -23.75 8.51 6.25
N GLU A 147 -22.68 8.13 6.95
CA GLU A 147 -22.19 8.84 8.15
C GLU A 147 -21.26 9.99 7.81
N VAL A 148 -20.46 9.85 6.74
CA VAL A 148 -19.49 10.87 6.36
C VAL A 148 -20.16 12.10 5.78
N SER A 149 -19.60 13.28 6.09
CA SER A 149 -20.06 14.56 5.56
C SER A 149 -19.92 14.60 4.04
N ARG A 150 -20.87 15.25 3.38
CA ARG A 150 -20.88 15.40 1.91
C ARG A 150 -21.14 16.83 1.49
N ASP A 151 -20.54 17.23 0.37
CA ASP A 151 -20.77 18.54 -0.26
C ASP A 151 -22.18 18.62 -0.93
N GLY A 152 -22.52 19.79 -1.42
CA GLY A 152 -23.80 20.00 -2.12
C GLY A 152 -23.98 19.23 -3.44
N LYS A 153 -22.93 18.54 -3.91
CA LYS A 153 -22.95 17.66 -5.08
C LYS A 153 -23.01 16.17 -4.70
N GLY A 154 -22.94 15.87 -3.41
CA GLY A 154 -22.96 14.51 -2.89
C GLY A 154 -21.59 13.85 -2.76
N ASN A 155 -20.48 14.55 -3.05
CA ASN A 155 -19.14 14.02 -2.86
C ASN A 155 -18.75 14.09 -1.38
N PRO A 156 -17.94 13.13 -0.86
CA PRO A 156 -17.41 13.22 0.49
C PRO A 156 -16.65 14.53 0.71
N ASP A 157 -16.95 15.20 1.82
CA ASP A 157 -16.30 16.43 2.27
C ASP A 157 -15.60 16.16 3.61
N PHE A 158 -14.32 15.96 3.55
CA PHE A 158 -13.47 15.66 4.71
C PHE A 158 -12.68 16.87 5.20
N GLY A 159 -13.05 18.07 4.76
CA GLY A 159 -12.34 19.30 5.08
C GLY A 159 -11.09 19.54 4.23
N SER A 160 -10.16 20.31 4.76
CA SER A 160 -8.94 20.65 4.03
C SER A 160 -7.95 19.47 3.96
N PHE A 161 -7.14 19.47 2.91
CA PHE A 161 -6.06 18.48 2.76
C PHE A 161 -5.12 18.48 3.97
N GLU A 162 -4.80 19.67 4.51
CA GLU A 162 -3.89 19.84 5.62
C GLU A 162 -4.45 19.27 6.93
N GLU A 163 -5.75 19.41 7.16
CA GLU A 163 -6.43 18.82 8.32
C GLU A 163 -6.48 17.30 8.21
N LEU A 164 -6.82 16.80 7.02
CA LEU A 164 -6.85 15.36 6.75
C LEU A 164 -5.45 14.74 6.89
N ALA A 165 -4.42 15.39 6.33
CA ALA A 165 -3.04 14.92 6.43
C ALA A 165 -2.53 14.81 7.88
N LYS A 166 -2.97 15.71 8.78
CA LYS A 166 -2.64 15.63 10.22
C LYS A 166 -3.29 14.43 10.91
N GLN A 167 -4.44 13.98 10.42
CA GLN A 167 -5.17 12.84 11.00
C GLN A 167 -4.65 11.49 10.46
N ALA A 168 -3.95 11.49 9.34
CA ALA A 168 -3.54 10.26 8.66
C ALA A 168 -2.63 9.34 9.52
N GLY A 169 -1.84 9.93 10.42
CA GLY A 169 -0.95 9.17 11.31
C GLY A 169 -1.66 8.44 12.44
N ALA A 170 -2.87 8.89 12.84
CA ALA A 170 -3.54 8.40 14.05
C ALA A 170 -3.82 6.88 14.01
N GLY A 171 -4.19 6.33 12.86
CA GLY A 171 -4.39 4.88 12.74
C GLY A 171 -3.11 4.07 12.92
N PHE A 172 -1.98 4.54 12.41
CA PHE A 172 -0.67 3.91 12.64
C PHE A 172 -0.24 4.01 14.10
N GLU A 173 -0.56 5.10 14.78
CA GLU A 173 -0.30 5.26 16.22
C GLU A 173 -1.10 4.25 17.04
N VAL A 174 -2.39 4.03 16.74
CA VAL A 174 -3.21 2.98 17.35
C VAL A 174 -2.58 1.61 17.13
N LEU A 175 -2.26 1.25 15.90
CA LEU A 175 -1.63 -0.05 15.59
C LEU A 175 -0.28 -0.24 16.28
N THR A 176 0.50 0.82 16.45
CA THR A 176 1.82 0.75 17.10
C THR A 176 1.71 0.61 18.62
N TYR A 177 0.87 1.42 19.25
CA TYR A 177 0.86 1.55 20.72
C TYR A 177 -0.22 0.71 21.40
N GLU A 178 -1.38 0.52 20.77
CA GLU A 178 -2.46 -0.28 21.33
C GLU A 178 -2.37 -1.75 20.89
N GLU A 179 -2.04 -2.00 19.61
CA GLU A 179 -1.93 -3.36 19.05
C GLU A 179 -0.49 -3.92 19.11
N ALA A 180 0.48 -3.11 19.54
CA ALA A 180 1.89 -3.46 19.67
C ALA A 180 2.56 -3.98 18.37
N ILE A 181 2.14 -3.47 17.21
CA ILE A 181 2.68 -3.85 15.89
C ILE A 181 3.85 -2.92 15.52
N SER A 182 5.06 -3.37 15.78
CA SER A 182 6.28 -2.56 15.66
C SER A 182 6.63 -2.09 14.24
N VAL A 183 6.14 -2.77 13.20
CA VAL A 183 6.39 -2.38 11.81
C VAL A 183 5.82 -0.98 11.51
N PHE A 184 4.77 -0.57 12.20
CA PHE A 184 4.15 0.74 12.04
C PHE A 184 4.78 1.86 12.89
N ALA A 185 5.80 1.55 13.70
CA ALA A 185 6.54 2.53 14.49
C ALA A 185 7.48 3.39 13.62
N GLY A 186 6.90 4.11 12.67
CA GLY A 186 7.58 5.03 11.78
C GLY A 186 7.15 6.49 12.00
N SER A 187 7.53 7.38 11.08
CA SER A 187 7.16 8.79 11.17
C SER A 187 5.69 9.01 10.84
N THR A 188 4.96 9.64 11.74
CA THR A 188 3.57 10.11 11.55
C THR A 188 3.49 11.57 11.07
N VAL A 189 4.60 12.18 10.70
CA VAL A 189 4.62 13.53 10.09
C VAL A 189 3.61 13.59 8.93
N PRO A 190 2.77 14.65 8.85
CA PRO A 190 1.76 14.78 7.83
C PRO A 190 2.30 14.61 6.41
N VAL A 191 1.55 13.96 5.55
CA VAL A 191 1.87 13.86 4.13
C VAL A 191 1.76 15.22 3.46
N LYS A 192 2.54 15.45 2.40
CA LYS A 192 2.58 16.72 1.68
C LYS A 192 1.69 16.71 0.45
N LYS A 193 1.29 17.90 -0.01
CA LYS A 193 0.68 18.05 -1.33
C LYS A 193 1.72 17.85 -2.41
N LEU A 194 1.43 16.93 -3.34
CA LEU A 194 2.24 16.72 -4.53
C LEU A 194 2.10 17.91 -5.47
N GLY A 195 3.20 18.59 -5.76
CA GLY A 195 3.22 19.63 -6.79
C GLY A 195 3.01 19.04 -8.18
N TRP A 196 2.62 19.86 -9.19
CA TRP A 196 2.33 19.44 -10.56
C TRP A 196 1.26 18.35 -10.66
N SER A 197 0.25 18.41 -9.81
CA SER A 197 -0.83 17.43 -9.68
C SER A 197 -1.44 17.01 -11.02
N GLY A 198 -1.61 17.94 -11.97
CA GLY A 198 -2.15 17.63 -13.31
C GLY A 198 -1.35 16.58 -14.09
N ALA A 199 -0.01 16.62 -14.02
CA ALA A 199 0.85 15.64 -14.70
C ALA A 199 0.73 14.24 -14.06
N TYR A 200 0.56 14.17 -12.74
CA TYR A 200 0.37 12.94 -11.99
C TYR A 200 -1.04 12.38 -12.20
N THR A 201 -2.06 13.25 -12.21
CA THR A 201 -3.46 12.88 -12.49
C THR A 201 -3.60 12.23 -13.87
N LEU A 202 -2.96 12.81 -14.90
CA LEU A 202 -2.96 12.23 -16.26
C LEU A 202 -2.39 10.80 -16.31
N ARG A 203 -1.59 10.42 -15.32
CA ARG A 203 -0.98 9.09 -15.21
C ARG A 203 -1.67 8.19 -14.18
N GLY A 204 -2.73 8.69 -13.53
CA GLY A 204 -3.42 7.98 -12.44
C GLY A 204 -2.51 7.73 -11.23
N ILE A 205 -1.63 8.68 -10.91
CA ILE A 205 -0.74 8.57 -9.75
C ILE A 205 -1.37 9.28 -8.57
N SER A 206 -1.68 8.52 -7.51
CA SER A 206 -2.30 9.02 -6.30
C SER A 206 -1.31 9.68 -5.33
N GLY A 207 -0.09 9.20 -5.30
CA GLY A 207 0.95 9.74 -4.43
C GLY A 207 2.34 9.27 -4.84
N VAL A 208 3.35 9.80 -4.17
CA VAL A 208 4.76 9.45 -4.35
C VAL A 208 5.48 9.58 -3.03
N THR A 209 6.11 8.52 -2.58
CA THR A 209 7.03 8.53 -1.45
C THR A 209 8.47 8.47 -1.94
N VAL A 210 9.30 9.38 -1.44
CA VAL A 210 10.72 9.43 -1.76
C VAL A 210 11.55 9.19 -0.49
N PRO A 211 12.05 7.97 -0.30
CA PRO A 211 12.77 7.58 0.92
C PRO A 211 14.01 8.43 1.20
N LEU A 212 14.71 8.91 0.15
CA LEU A 212 15.90 9.74 0.27
C LEU A 212 15.64 11.05 1.04
N THR A 213 14.45 11.61 0.92
CA THR A 213 14.02 12.82 1.64
C THR A 213 13.02 12.53 2.75
N GLY A 214 12.62 11.29 2.93
CA GLY A 214 11.60 10.86 3.89
C GLY A 214 10.19 11.42 3.59
N GLU A 215 9.99 12.00 2.41
CA GLU A 215 8.74 12.67 2.06
C GLU A 215 7.73 11.73 1.45
N ALA A 216 6.56 11.65 2.06
CA ALA A 216 5.34 11.09 1.50
C ALA A 216 4.46 12.25 0.99
N ALA A 217 4.06 12.20 -0.27
CA ALA A 217 3.27 13.25 -0.90
C ALA A 217 2.10 12.66 -1.68
N VAL A 218 0.91 13.25 -1.53
CA VAL A 218 -0.31 12.80 -2.16
C VAL A 218 -0.80 13.84 -3.16
N ASN A 219 -1.31 13.36 -4.29
CA ASN A 219 -1.90 14.19 -5.34
C ASN A 219 -3.22 14.79 -4.83
N PRO A 220 -3.31 16.11 -4.68
CA PRO A 220 -4.51 16.76 -4.17
C PRO A 220 -5.74 16.64 -5.09
N SER A 221 -5.56 16.13 -6.31
CA SER A 221 -6.65 15.88 -7.26
C SER A 221 -7.25 14.47 -7.16
N VAL A 222 -6.77 13.65 -6.25
CA VAL A 222 -7.37 12.35 -5.94
C VAL A 222 -8.81 12.56 -5.42
N PRO A 223 -9.80 11.75 -5.85
CA PRO A 223 -11.15 11.83 -5.33
C PRO A 223 -11.20 11.80 -3.80
N SER A 224 -12.06 12.63 -3.21
CA SER A 224 -12.14 12.78 -1.75
C SER A 224 -12.36 11.45 -1.03
N ALA A 225 -13.19 10.58 -1.60
CA ALA A 225 -13.50 9.27 -1.01
C ALA A 225 -12.28 8.38 -0.75
N ILE A 226 -11.22 8.51 -1.56
CA ILE A 226 -10.03 7.66 -1.47
C ILE A 226 -8.78 8.44 -0.99
N MET A 227 -8.90 9.74 -0.79
CA MET A 227 -7.80 10.59 -0.33
C MET A 227 -7.19 10.09 1.00
N PRO A 228 -7.99 9.74 2.05
CA PRO A 228 -7.47 9.20 3.29
C PRO A 228 -6.67 7.91 3.10
N PHE A 229 -7.17 6.99 2.29
CA PHE A 229 -6.45 5.74 1.98
C PHE A 229 -5.13 6.01 1.27
N ALA A 230 -5.12 6.92 0.28
CA ALA A 230 -3.90 7.30 -0.42
C ALA A 230 -2.87 7.93 0.54
N MET A 231 -3.31 8.72 1.52
CA MET A 231 -2.43 9.26 2.56
C MET A 231 -1.80 8.16 3.41
N CYS A 232 -2.60 7.20 3.87
CA CYS A 232 -2.11 6.05 4.64
C CYS A 232 -1.14 5.19 3.81
N LYS A 233 -1.44 4.93 2.53
CA LYS A 233 -0.56 4.15 1.63
C LYS A 233 0.82 4.80 1.48
N GLU A 234 0.87 6.12 1.23
CA GLU A 234 2.15 6.82 1.12
C GLU A 234 2.91 6.85 2.47
N MET A 235 2.20 6.90 3.61
CA MET A 235 2.83 6.76 4.92
C MET A 235 3.39 5.35 5.14
N ALA A 236 2.70 4.30 4.69
CA ALA A 236 3.20 2.92 4.76
C ALA A 236 4.53 2.76 3.99
N TYR A 237 4.63 3.31 2.79
CA TYR A 237 5.90 3.34 2.06
C TYR A 237 7.00 4.05 2.83
N ARG A 238 6.69 5.17 3.50
CA ARG A 238 7.64 5.89 4.36
C ARG A 238 8.08 5.08 5.58
N MET A 239 7.25 4.14 6.03
CA MET A 239 7.58 3.19 7.12
C MET A 239 8.39 1.98 6.64
N SER A 240 8.95 2.04 5.43
CA SER A 240 9.75 0.98 4.79
C SER A 240 8.95 -0.25 4.34
N ILE A 241 7.63 -0.15 4.27
CA ILE A 241 6.78 -1.17 3.67
C ILE A 241 6.83 -0.97 2.15
N SER A 242 7.65 -1.76 1.44
CA SER A 242 8.00 -1.48 0.04
C SER A 242 7.08 -2.15 -0.98
N ARG A 243 6.54 -3.31 -0.66
CA ARG A 243 5.63 -4.04 -1.57
C ARG A 243 4.29 -3.33 -1.68
N GLU A 244 3.75 -3.25 -2.89
CA GLU A 244 2.50 -2.53 -3.13
C GLU A 244 1.31 -3.15 -2.39
N ALA A 245 1.20 -4.49 -2.39
CA ALA A 245 0.16 -5.22 -1.66
C ALA A 245 0.23 -4.95 -0.15
N ASP A 246 1.44 -4.96 0.42
CA ASP A 246 1.68 -4.67 1.83
C ASP A 246 1.32 -3.23 2.19
N ALA A 247 1.68 -2.27 1.34
CA ALA A 247 1.37 -0.86 1.56
C ALA A 247 -0.14 -0.58 1.46
N ASP A 248 -0.85 -1.25 0.55
CA ASP A 248 -2.31 -1.18 0.45
C ASP A 248 -2.98 -1.81 1.67
N PHE A 249 -2.47 -2.94 2.14
CA PHE A 249 -2.99 -3.60 3.34
C PHE A 249 -2.68 -2.80 4.62
N ALA A 250 -1.47 -2.23 4.73
CA ALA A 250 -1.13 -1.31 5.81
C ALA A 250 -2.04 -0.08 5.83
N ALA A 251 -2.37 0.46 4.65
CA ALA A 251 -3.31 1.57 4.52
C ALA A 251 -4.73 1.17 4.95
N PHE A 252 -5.17 -0.05 4.64
CA PHE A 252 -6.44 -0.59 5.13
C PHE A 252 -6.44 -0.70 6.64
N LEU A 253 -5.43 -1.35 7.24
CA LEU A 253 -5.34 -1.51 8.69
C LEU A 253 -5.31 -0.16 9.42
N ALA A 254 -4.45 0.77 8.96
CA ALA A 254 -4.37 2.11 9.54
C ALA A 254 -5.68 2.89 9.35
N GLY A 255 -6.36 2.71 8.22
CA GLY A 255 -7.63 3.36 7.94
C GLY A 255 -8.74 2.89 8.88
N ILE A 256 -8.89 1.58 9.09
CA ILE A 256 -9.91 1.04 10.00
C ILE A 256 -9.60 1.32 11.48
N ALA A 257 -8.33 1.39 11.85
CA ALA A 257 -7.89 1.75 13.20
C ALA A 257 -7.98 3.26 13.48
N ASN A 258 -8.11 4.09 12.44
CA ASN A 258 -8.20 5.54 12.61
C ASN A 258 -9.53 5.94 13.26
N PRO A 259 -9.52 6.83 14.27
CA PRO A 259 -10.75 7.29 14.91
C PRO A 259 -11.67 8.12 14.00
N SER A 260 -11.16 8.62 12.88
CA SER A 260 -11.93 9.45 11.94
C SER A 260 -12.73 8.60 10.95
N PRO A 261 -14.07 8.80 10.86
CA PRO A 261 -14.92 8.09 9.90
C PRO A 261 -14.47 8.26 8.43
N ALA A 262 -13.79 9.35 8.10
CA ALA A 262 -13.26 9.59 6.75
C ALA A 262 -12.22 8.53 6.35
N PHE A 263 -11.33 8.15 7.28
CA PHE A 263 -10.31 7.13 7.05
C PHE A 263 -10.92 5.74 7.02
N GLN A 264 -11.84 5.45 7.94
CA GLN A 264 -12.56 4.17 7.97
C GLN A 264 -13.35 3.95 6.68
N TYR A 265 -14.10 4.97 6.23
CA TYR A 265 -14.83 4.91 4.97
C TYR A 265 -13.93 4.62 3.79
N SER A 266 -12.85 5.39 3.67
CA SER A 266 -11.89 5.23 2.57
C SER A 266 -11.25 3.84 2.56
N ALA A 267 -10.91 3.29 3.73
CA ALA A 267 -10.34 1.96 3.88
C ALA A 267 -11.32 0.86 3.45
N TYR A 268 -12.56 0.89 3.93
CA TYR A 268 -13.56 -0.10 3.56
C TYR A 268 -14.00 0.00 2.09
N LEU A 269 -14.08 1.23 1.54
CA LEU A 269 -14.34 1.43 0.11
C LEU A 269 -13.26 0.76 -0.75
N MET A 270 -11.98 0.95 -0.39
CA MET A 270 -10.87 0.38 -1.15
C MET A 270 -10.79 -1.15 -0.97
N ALA A 271 -11.02 -1.67 0.24
CA ALA A 271 -11.10 -3.11 0.48
C ALA A 271 -12.22 -3.77 -0.32
N TYR A 272 -13.42 -3.17 -0.30
CA TYR A 272 -14.53 -3.63 -1.15
C TYR A 272 -14.11 -3.67 -2.62
N ARG A 273 -13.52 -2.60 -3.13
CA ARG A 273 -13.09 -2.51 -4.54
C ARG A 273 -12.10 -3.61 -4.90
N TYR A 274 -11.08 -3.83 -4.08
CA TYR A 274 -10.07 -4.88 -4.34
C TYR A 274 -10.70 -6.27 -4.38
N CYS A 275 -11.47 -6.63 -3.36
CA CYS A 275 -12.12 -7.94 -3.30
C CYS A 275 -13.16 -8.12 -4.42
N TYR A 276 -13.91 -7.07 -4.77
CA TYR A 276 -14.87 -7.11 -5.87
C TYR A 276 -14.21 -7.29 -7.24
N GLU A 277 -13.10 -6.59 -7.52
CA GLU A 277 -12.34 -6.76 -8.75
C GLU A 277 -11.73 -8.17 -8.85
N ALA A 278 -11.23 -8.71 -7.73
CA ALA A 278 -10.74 -10.08 -7.67
C ALA A 278 -11.87 -11.09 -7.96
N LEU A 279 -13.04 -10.92 -7.33
CA LEU A 279 -14.22 -11.77 -7.58
C LEU A 279 -14.65 -11.75 -9.05
N LEU A 280 -14.63 -10.57 -9.69
CA LEU A 280 -14.90 -10.44 -11.14
C LEU A 280 -13.84 -11.10 -12.01
N SER A 281 -12.62 -11.24 -11.54
CA SER A 281 -11.52 -11.86 -12.30
C SER A 281 -11.58 -13.38 -12.34
N VAL A 282 -12.32 -14.00 -11.42
CA VAL A 282 -12.51 -15.45 -11.34
C VAL A 282 -13.44 -15.91 -12.50
N PRO A 283 -12.98 -16.73 -13.43
CA PRO A 283 -13.73 -17.06 -14.66
C PRO A 283 -14.77 -18.18 -14.45
N THR A 284 -15.52 -18.14 -13.32
CA THR A 284 -16.59 -19.09 -13.03
C THR A 284 -17.95 -18.40 -13.01
N SER A 285 -19.00 -19.15 -13.40
CA SER A 285 -20.38 -18.63 -13.36
C SER A 285 -20.81 -18.30 -11.93
N THR A 286 -20.33 -19.04 -10.95
CA THR A 286 -20.60 -18.81 -9.53
C THR A 286 -20.01 -17.48 -9.07
N ALA A 287 -18.73 -17.23 -9.33
CA ALA A 287 -18.09 -15.97 -8.96
C ALA A 287 -18.76 -14.75 -9.63
N GLN A 288 -19.12 -14.88 -10.91
CA GLN A 288 -19.84 -13.82 -11.62
C GLN A 288 -21.23 -13.57 -11.05
N ALA A 289 -21.97 -14.62 -10.65
CA ALA A 289 -23.27 -14.47 -10.00
C ALA A 289 -23.12 -13.81 -8.63
N CYS A 290 -22.12 -14.21 -7.82
CA CYS A 290 -21.79 -13.58 -6.55
C CYS A 290 -21.44 -12.11 -6.74
N ALA A 291 -20.58 -11.77 -7.69
CA ALA A 291 -20.22 -10.38 -7.99
C ALA A 291 -21.45 -9.54 -8.38
N ALA A 292 -22.33 -10.05 -9.24
CA ALA A 292 -23.54 -9.36 -9.63
C ALA A 292 -24.51 -9.13 -8.45
N GLN A 293 -24.65 -10.11 -7.56
CA GLN A 293 -25.45 -9.97 -6.35
C GLN A 293 -24.84 -8.96 -5.39
N THR A 294 -23.53 -8.97 -5.23
CA THR A 294 -22.81 -8.03 -4.37
C THR A 294 -22.92 -6.60 -4.89
N ASP A 295 -22.80 -6.39 -6.20
CA ASP A 295 -22.98 -5.05 -6.82
C ASP A 295 -24.40 -4.51 -6.61
N ASN A 296 -25.43 -5.35 -6.67
CA ASN A 296 -26.82 -4.92 -6.41
C ASN A 296 -27.01 -4.37 -4.99
N GLY A 297 -26.20 -4.79 -4.03
CA GLY A 297 -26.21 -4.29 -2.65
C GLY A 297 -25.48 -2.96 -2.43
N VAL A 298 -24.79 -2.42 -3.43
CA VAL A 298 -24.05 -1.14 -3.33
C VAL A 298 -25.03 0.02 -3.34
N ASN A 299 -24.98 0.89 -2.32
CA ASN A 299 -25.83 2.08 -2.26
C ASN A 299 -25.38 3.15 -3.28
N GLN A 300 -26.24 4.13 -3.56
CA GLN A 300 -25.97 5.13 -4.60
C GLN A 300 -24.78 6.04 -4.27
N LEU A 301 -24.52 6.33 -2.98
CA LEU A 301 -23.41 7.19 -2.57
C LEU A 301 -22.07 6.47 -2.83
N LEU A 302 -21.94 5.23 -2.35
CA LEU A 302 -20.76 4.42 -2.61
C LEU A 302 -20.52 4.20 -4.12
N ARG A 303 -21.61 3.99 -4.88
CA ARG A 303 -21.52 3.83 -6.35
C ARG A 303 -20.99 5.07 -7.04
N ASN A 304 -21.39 6.26 -6.60
CA ASN A 304 -20.88 7.53 -7.13
C ASN A 304 -19.38 7.68 -6.82
N ASP A 305 -18.96 7.37 -5.59
CA ASP A 305 -17.56 7.49 -5.16
C ASP A 305 -16.66 6.49 -5.91
N LEU A 306 -17.15 5.26 -6.18
CA LEU A 306 -16.47 4.27 -7.02
C LEU A 306 -16.36 4.72 -8.48
N LYS A 307 -17.36 5.44 -8.98
CA LYS A 307 -17.31 6.04 -10.31
C LYS A 307 -16.24 7.13 -10.38
N ASP A 308 -16.18 8.01 -9.39
CA ASP A 308 -15.15 9.06 -9.34
C ASP A 308 -13.75 8.46 -9.26
N TYR A 309 -13.58 7.34 -8.52
CA TYR A 309 -12.35 6.54 -8.55
C TYR A 309 -12.03 6.06 -9.97
N ALA A 310 -12.99 5.45 -10.64
CA ALA A 310 -12.79 4.90 -11.99
C ALA A 310 -12.49 6.01 -13.03
N ASP A 311 -13.10 7.17 -12.89
CA ASP A 311 -12.87 8.33 -13.75
C ASP A 311 -11.46 8.92 -13.53
N PHE A 312 -10.96 8.94 -12.28
CA PHE A 312 -9.62 9.43 -11.96
C PHE A 312 -8.51 8.52 -12.48
N PHE A 313 -8.62 7.23 -12.23
CA PHE A 313 -7.60 6.26 -12.65
C PHE A 313 -7.73 5.86 -14.13
N GLY A 314 -8.80 6.28 -14.78
CA GLY A 314 -9.17 5.86 -16.12
C GLY A 314 -9.62 4.40 -16.14
N LYS A 315 -10.00 3.90 -17.33
CA LYS A 315 -10.27 2.47 -17.56
C LYS A 315 -8.98 1.64 -17.57
N ARG A 316 -8.04 1.96 -16.72
CA ARG A 316 -6.89 1.10 -16.49
C ARG A 316 -7.48 -0.17 -15.88
N LYS A 317 -7.56 -1.23 -16.69
CA LYS A 317 -7.70 -2.56 -16.16
C LYS A 317 -6.54 -2.71 -15.19
N VAL A 318 -6.80 -2.60 -13.91
CA VAL A 318 -5.97 -3.25 -12.92
C VAL A 318 -6.10 -4.71 -13.30
N SER A 319 -5.10 -5.23 -13.99
CA SER A 319 -4.92 -6.66 -14.06
C SER A 319 -4.55 -7.04 -12.64
N ALA A 320 -5.55 -7.30 -11.82
CA ALA A 320 -5.43 -8.31 -10.80
C ALA A 320 -5.08 -9.56 -11.61
N THR A 321 -3.78 -9.81 -11.75
CA THR A 321 -3.30 -11.07 -12.28
C THR A 321 -3.48 -12.02 -11.11
N VAL A 322 -4.71 -12.46 -10.89
CA VAL A 322 -4.95 -13.70 -10.19
C VAL A 322 -4.21 -14.72 -11.05
N LYS A 323 -3.00 -15.05 -10.62
CA LYS A 323 -2.30 -16.22 -11.14
C LYS A 323 -3.14 -17.39 -10.73
N THR A 324 -4.09 -17.73 -11.58
CA THR A 324 -4.79 -18.98 -11.52
C THR A 324 -3.76 -20.05 -11.88
N ASP A 325 -2.96 -20.49 -10.93
CA ASP A 325 -2.34 -21.80 -11.00
C ASP A 325 -3.48 -22.79 -10.82
N LYS A 326 -4.06 -23.10 -11.98
CA LYS A 326 -5.16 -24.02 -12.09
C LYS A 326 -4.73 -25.40 -11.66
N GLN A 327 -5.29 -25.85 -10.57
CA GLN A 327 -5.69 -27.24 -10.50
C GLN A 327 -7.20 -27.23 -10.18
N ASP A 328 -8.00 -27.53 -11.22
CA ASP A 328 -9.41 -27.90 -11.09
C ASP A 328 -9.47 -29.13 -10.17
N SER A 329 -9.55 -28.92 -8.88
CA SER A 329 -9.95 -29.94 -7.93
C SER A 329 -11.43 -29.71 -7.63
N THR A 330 -12.28 -30.23 -8.49
CA THR A 330 -13.67 -30.47 -8.15
C THR A 330 -13.70 -31.42 -6.95
N THR A 331 -14.13 -30.89 -5.79
CA THR A 331 -14.49 -31.75 -4.68
C THR A 331 -15.65 -32.65 -5.06
N PRO A 332 -15.80 -33.85 -4.48
CA PRO A 332 -16.86 -34.81 -4.82
C PRO A 332 -18.28 -34.24 -4.72
N ASP A 333 -18.47 -33.13 -4.02
CA ASP A 333 -19.76 -32.49 -3.77
C ASP A 333 -20.07 -31.32 -4.71
N GLY A 334 -19.28 -31.12 -5.76
CA GLY A 334 -19.55 -30.10 -6.79
C GLY A 334 -19.34 -28.64 -6.35
N GLU A 335 -18.74 -28.38 -5.21
CA GLU A 335 -18.45 -27.06 -4.69
C GLU A 335 -16.98 -26.66 -4.89
N ILE A 336 -16.80 -25.56 -5.59
CA ILE A 336 -15.87 -24.45 -5.42
C ILE A 336 -14.39 -24.78 -5.65
N SER A 337 -13.85 -24.18 -6.72
CA SER A 337 -12.39 -24.11 -6.93
C SER A 337 -11.73 -23.33 -5.79
N LEU A 338 -10.84 -24.00 -5.06
CA LEU A 338 -9.91 -23.37 -4.13
C LEU A 338 -8.90 -22.53 -4.93
N ILE A 339 -8.71 -21.30 -4.52
CA ILE A 339 -7.61 -20.47 -5.01
C ILE A 339 -6.44 -20.72 -4.08
N THR A 340 -5.43 -21.47 -4.56
CA THR A 340 -4.24 -21.79 -3.77
C THR A 340 -3.15 -20.77 -4.06
N PHE A 341 -2.72 -20.03 -3.04
CA PHE A 341 -1.60 -19.10 -3.13
C PHE A 341 -0.46 -19.62 -2.24
N SER A 342 0.68 -19.91 -2.82
CA SER A 342 1.89 -20.28 -2.04
C SER A 342 2.55 -19.07 -1.40
N GLU A 343 2.33 -17.88 -1.98
CA GLU A 343 2.73 -16.57 -1.46
C GLU A 343 1.68 -15.57 -1.94
N TYR A 344 1.23 -14.64 -1.07
CA TYR A 344 0.28 -13.65 -1.52
C TYR A 344 0.91 -12.73 -2.59
N SER A 345 0.15 -12.47 -3.65
CA SER A 345 0.60 -11.69 -4.80
C SER A 345 -0.02 -10.31 -4.87
N ASP A 346 -1.16 -10.12 -4.21
CA ASP A 346 -1.86 -8.84 -4.16
C ASP A 346 -2.57 -8.60 -2.81
N VAL A 347 -3.11 -7.41 -2.65
CA VAL A 347 -3.80 -7.00 -1.42
C VAL A 347 -5.06 -7.80 -1.14
N THR A 348 -5.67 -8.43 -2.15
CA THR A 348 -6.91 -9.22 -1.97
C THR A 348 -6.64 -10.45 -1.12
N ASP A 349 -5.48 -11.09 -1.30
CA ASP A 349 -5.08 -12.26 -0.52
C ASP A 349 -4.98 -11.90 0.97
N LEU A 350 -4.40 -10.74 1.26
CA LEU A 350 -4.28 -10.20 2.62
C LEU A 350 -5.65 -9.84 3.21
N LEU A 351 -6.52 -9.21 2.44
CA LEU A 351 -7.86 -8.81 2.88
C LEU A 351 -8.78 -10.02 3.12
N ALA A 352 -8.73 -11.03 2.23
CA ALA A 352 -9.49 -12.25 2.36
C ALA A 352 -9.01 -13.06 3.58
N SER A 353 -7.69 -13.26 3.73
CA SER A 353 -7.12 -13.94 4.89
C SER A 353 -7.44 -13.21 6.19
N TRP A 354 -7.38 -11.87 6.20
CA TRP A 354 -7.77 -11.07 7.35
C TRP A 354 -9.24 -11.28 7.71
N TYR A 355 -10.14 -11.33 6.71
CA TYR A 355 -11.56 -11.59 6.96
C TYR A 355 -11.78 -13.00 7.52
N VAL A 356 -11.17 -14.02 6.90
CA VAL A 356 -11.28 -15.43 7.34
C VAL A 356 -10.76 -15.57 8.78
N GLN A 357 -9.59 -15.02 9.09
CA GLN A 357 -9.00 -15.12 10.42
C GLN A 357 -9.84 -14.42 11.51
N ASN A 358 -10.48 -13.30 11.20
CA ASN A 358 -11.20 -12.51 12.20
C ASN A 358 -12.68 -12.88 12.34
N PHE A 359 -13.30 -13.49 11.31
CA PHE A 359 -14.76 -13.70 11.30
C PHE A 359 -15.18 -15.15 11.04
N ILE A 360 -14.40 -15.95 10.30
CA ILE A 360 -14.78 -17.34 9.98
C ILE A 360 -14.18 -18.31 10.98
N VAL A 361 -12.86 -18.27 11.20
CA VAL A 361 -12.18 -19.18 12.12
C VAL A 361 -12.73 -19.11 13.55
N PRO A 362 -13.01 -17.93 14.14
CA PRO A 362 -13.61 -17.87 15.48
C PRO A 362 -14.98 -18.53 15.59
N GLN A 363 -15.81 -18.45 14.54
CA GLN A 363 -17.13 -19.08 14.54
C GLN A 363 -17.03 -20.61 14.55
N HIS A 364 -16.09 -21.19 13.80
CA HIS A 364 -15.88 -22.64 13.79
C HIS A 364 -15.34 -23.17 15.11
N VAL A 365 -14.52 -22.40 15.82
CA VAL A 365 -14.01 -22.79 17.15
C VAL A 365 -15.14 -22.80 18.19
N GLU A 366 -16.10 -21.88 18.09
CA GLU A 366 -17.28 -21.85 18.98
C GLU A 366 -18.26 -23.00 18.68
N GLU A 367 -18.40 -23.42 17.41
CA GLU A 367 -19.28 -24.54 17.03
C GLU A 367 -18.68 -25.92 17.37
N GLU A 368 -17.34 -26.07 17.33
CA GLU A 368 -16.66 -27.34 17.61
C GLU A 368 -16.40 -27.61 19.10
N ALA A 369 -16.50 -26.60 19.95
CA ALA A 369 -16.30 -26.77 21.39
C ALA A 369 -17.53 -27.46 22.01
N PRO A 370 -17.45 -28.74 22.42
CA PRO A 370 -18.53 -29.33 23.20
C PRO A 370 -18.67 -28.57 24.52
N PHE A 371 -19.85 -28.06 24.80
CA PHE A 371 -20.15 -27.38 26.04
C PHE A 371 -19.81 -28.28 27.24
N ASP A 372 -18.61 -28.04 27.82
CA ASP A 372 -18.23 -28.64 29.11
C ASP A 372 -18.55 -27.66 30.24
N PRO A 373 -19.60 -27.91 31.03
CA PRO A 373 -20.02 -27.00 32.09
C PRO A 373 -19.02 -26.91 33.27
N MET A 374 -17.86 -27.59 33.20
CA MET A 374 -16.86 -27.59 34.29
C MET A 374 -15.52 -26.98 33.94
N ASP A 375 -15.26 -26.55 32.72
CA ASP A 375 -13.99 -25.91 32.37
C ASP A 375 -14.00 -24.41 32.71
N LYS A 376 -13.47 -24.07 33.86
CA LYS A 376 -13.29 -22.68 34.33
C LYS A 376 -12.02 -22.01 33.80
N THR A 377 -11.33 -22.58 32.84
CA THR A 377 -10.06 -22.09 32.29
C THR A 377 -10.16 -21.41 30.93
N GLN A 378 -11.36 -21.28 30.37
CA GLN A 378 -11.53 -20.41 29.19
C GLN A 378 -11.37 -18.95 29.59
N VAL A 379 -10.20 -18.43 29.35
CA VAL A 379 -9.92 -17.00 29.41
C VAL A 379 -10.70 -16.34 28.28
N ASP A 380 -11.68 -15.57 28.65
CA ASP A 380 -12.53 -14.80 27.74
C ASP A 380 -11.69 -13.79 26.93
N LEU A 381 -11.30 -14.15 25.71
CA LEU A 381 -10.66 -13.26 24.75
C LEU A 381 -11.66 -12.37 23.98
N THR A 382 -12.96 -12.52 24.24
CA THR A 382 -14.02 -11.70 23.63
C THR A 382 -14.13 -10.29 24.22
N GLY A 383 -13.39 -9.99 25.28
CA GLY A 383 -13.41 -8.69 25.96
C GLY A 383 -12.90 -7.51 25.14
N ILE A 384 -12.16 -7.75 24.05
CA ILE A 384 -11.52 -6.68 23.28
C ILE A 384 -12.44 -6.14 22.15
N VAL A 385 -13.35 -6.95 21.65
CA VAL A 385 -14.24 -6.54 20.54
C VAL A 385 -15.50 -5.79 21.06
N ASN A 386 -15.94 -6.04 22.30
CA ASN A 386 -17.17 -5.49 22.84
C ASN A 386 -17.03 -4.18 23.67
N ALA A 387 -15.82 -3.64 23.83
CA ALA A 387 -15.59 -2.41 24.60
C ALA A 387 -15.98 -1.10 23.86
N LYS A 388 -16.53 -1.18 22.65
CA LYS A 388 -16.95 0.00 21.85
C LYS A 388 -18.43 -0.04 21.39
N GLN A 389 -19.30 -0.77 22.06
CA GLN A 389 -20.76 -0.71 21.81
C GLN A 389 -21.56 -0.18 23.00
N ASN A 390 -20.98 0.68 23.85
CA ASN A 390 -21.76 1.49 24.81
C ASN A 390 -21.29 2.93 24.76
#